data_57431f3a9ac3ca07bdeedf702e191f3b
#
_entry.id   57431f3a9ac3ca07bdeedf702e191f3b
#
_cell.length_a   1.000
_cell.length_b   1.000
_cell.length_c   1.000
_cell.angle_alpha   90.00
_cell.angle_beta   90.00
_cell.angle_gamma   90.00
#
_symmetry.space_group_name_H-M   'P 1'
#
loop_
_entity.id
_entity.type
_entity.pdbx_description
1 polymer ?
#
loop_
_entity_poly.entity_id
_entity_poly.type
_entity_poly.pdbx_seq_one_letter_code
_entity_poly.pdbx_strand_id
1 'polypeptide(L)'
;TEFLEPTSPQYISDAVSWGAVGARNTESQVHRQLASGMSMPIGFKNATDGSIKAPTDSCFASAQQHTFFGVDHMGRAAVVKTLGNPDCHVVLRGSSSGPNYASESAANAMKLIREKMPAESAAAHGLIVDCSHGNSGKDEHRQAEVVLNIASRIAAGEEGITGIMMESFIEGGSQKPAPLAELTYGQSITDKCLSWQTTEQLLRELAQAVSKRRWK
;
A
#
# COMPACT_ATOMS: atom_id res chain seq x y z
N THR A 1 3.91 6.41 -4.51
CA THR A 1 3.85 7.46 -3.47
C THR A 1 2.63 7.28 -2.57
N GLU A 2 2.63 7.84 -1.35
CA GLU A 2 1.44 7.96 -0.50
C GLU A 2 0.87 9.37 -0.62
N PHE A 3 -0.42 9.48 -0.97
CA PHE A 3 -1.11 10.75 -1.09
C PHE A 3 -1.61 11.22 0.28
N LEU A 4 -0.88 12.13 0.90
CA LEU A 4 -1.28 12.77 2.16
C LEU A 4 -2.22 13.96 1.92
N GLU A 5 -2.00 14.66 0.82
CA GLU A 5 -2.73 15.85 0.41
C GLU A 5 -3.55 15.50 -0.85
N PRO A 6 -4.91 15.63 -0.80
CA PRO A 6 -5.78 15.14 -1.87
C PRO A 6 -6.04 16.14 -3.01
N THR A 7 -5.52 17.37 -2.93
CA THR A 7 -5.83 18.43 -3.92
C THR A 7 -4.74 18.65 -4.96
N SER A 8 -3.57 18.04 -4.80
CA SER A 8 -2.42 18.24 -5.69
C SER A 8 -1.98 17.03 -6.54
N PRO A 9 -2.62 15.84 -6.50
CA PRO A 9 -2.16 14.67 -7.25
C PRO A 9 -2.07 14.90 -8.75
N GLN A 10 -2.94 15.72 -9.33
CA GLN A 10 -2.96 16.04 -10.75
C GLN A 10 -1.66 16.69 -11.25
N TYR A 11 -0.85 17.24 -10.36
CA TYR A 11 0.44 17.84 -10.73
C TYR A 11 1.60 16.85 -10.81
N ILE A 12 1.42 15.65 -10.26
CA ILE A 12 2.46 14.63 -10.19
C ILE A 12 2.01 13.25 -10.71
N SER A 13 0.73 13.08 -11.06
CA SER A 13 0.13 11.78 -11.37
C SER A 13 0.78 11.08 -12.57
N ASP A 14 1.25 11.83 -13.56
CA ASP A 14 1.95 11.28 -14.73
C ASP A 14 3.37 10.75 -14.41
N ALA A 15 3.94 11.14 -13.27
CA ALA A 15 5.21 10.62 -12.78
C ALA A 15 5.06 9.49 -11.76
N VAL A 16 3.82 9.07 -11.44
CA VAL A 16 3.52 8.06 -10.40
C VAL A 16 2.90 6.83 -11.02
N SER A 17 3.52 5.67 -10.86
CA SER A 17 3.02 4.38 -11.37
C SER A 17 2.15 3.61 -10.35
N TRP A 18 2.24 3.93 -9.08
CA TRP A 18 1.42 3.36 -8.00
C TRP A 18 1.31 4.36 -6.85
N GLY A 19 0.11 4.53 -6.32
CA GLY A 19 -0.15 5.40 -5.19
C GLY A 19 -0.80 4.68 -4.02
N ALA A 20 -0.67 5.23 -2.82
CA ALA A 20 -1.33 4.72 -1.62
C ALA A 20 -2.14 5.80 -0.92
N VAL A 21 -3.18 5.37 -0.22
CA VAL A 21 -3.89 6.15 0.80
C VAL A 21 -3.63 5.52 2.15
N GLY A 22 -3.05 6.30 3.07
CA GLY A 22 -2.63 5.82 4.38
C GLY A 22 -3.79 5.44 5.30
N ALA A 23 -3.48 4.67 6.33
CA ALA A 23 -4.46 4.14 7.29
C ALA A 23 -5.33 5.21 7.96
N ARG A 24 -4.79 6.42 8.18
CA ARG A 24 -5.51 7.54 8.79
C ARG A 24 -6.46 8.24 7.82
N ASN A 25 -6.27 8.05 6.51
CA ASN A 25 -7.02 8.70 5.44
C ASN A 25 -7.92 7.73 4.66
N THR A 26 -7.91 6.44 5.00
CA THR A 26 -8.67 5.43 4.24
C THR A 26 -10.18 5.66 4.25
N GLU A 27 -10.73 6.30 5.27
CA GLU A 27 -12.16 6.67 5.35
C GLU A 27 -12.48 8.03 4.74
N SER A 28 -11.47 8.80 4.32
CA SER A 28 -11.64 10.16 3.82
C SER A 28 -12.32 10.19 2.46
N GLN A 29 -13.46 10.90 2.38
CA GLN A 29 -14.21 11.06 1.14
C GLN A 29 -13.39 11.78 0.06
N VAL A 30 -12.60 12.78 0.41
CA VAL A 30 -11.76 13.52 -0.56
C VAL A 30 -10.66 12.63 -1.13
N HIS A 31 -10.11 11.69 -0.36
CA HIS A 31 -9.13 10.72 -0.87
C HIS A 31 -9.78 9.67 -1.79
N ARG A 32 -11.03 9.28 -1.54
CA ARG A 32 -11.81 8.41 -2.44
C ARG A 32 -12.09 9.10 -3.77
N GLN A 33 -12.47 10.36 -3.73
CA GLN A 33 -12.67 11.20 -4.91
C GLN A 33 -11.37 11.37 -5.71
N LEU A 34 -10.26 11.66 -5.01
CA LEU A 34 -8.94 11.70 -5.63
C LEU A 34 -8.62 10.39 -6.34
N ALA A 35 -8.71 9.27 -5.63
CA ALA A 35 -8.40 7.95 -6.19
C ALA A 35 -9.25 7.62 -7.42
N SER A 36 -10.52 8.04 -7.45
CA SER A 36 -11.42 7.83 -8.59
C SER A 36 -10.98 8.56 -9.87
N GLY A 37 -10.14 9.58 -9.74
CA GLY A 37 -9.60 10.36 -10.85
C GLY A 37 -8.19 9.98 -11.29
N MET A 38 -7.55 9.05 -10.59
CA MET A 38 -6.19 8.63 -10.92
C MET A 38 -6.19 7.56 -12.00
N SER A 39 -5.16 7.59 -12.84
CA SER A 39 -4.94 6.62 -13.93
C SER A 39 -4.05 5.45 -13.55
N MET A 40 -3.43 5.49 -12.34
CA MET A 40 -2.61 4.41 -11.81
C MET A 40 -3.37 3.65 -10.70
N PRO A 41 -2.94 2.41 -10.37
CA PRO A 41 -3.47 1.67 -9.24
C PRO A 41 -3.28 2.42 -7.92
N ILE A 42 -4.30 2.40 -7.06
CA ILE A 42 -4.26 3.03 -5.72
C ILE A 42 -4.53 1.97 -4.65
N GLY A 43 -3.57 1.83 -3.72
CA GLY A 43 -3.69 0.96 -2.55
C GLY A 43 -4.27 1.70 -1.35
N PHE A 44 -5.42 1.24 -0.83
CA PHE A 44 -5.98 1.74 0.43
C PHE A 44 -5.51 0.87 1.59
N LYS A 45 -4.74 1.44 2.52
CA LYS A 45 -4.28 0.72 3.71
C LYS A 45 -5.46 0.47 4.66
N ASN A 46 -5.50 -0.67 5.33
CA ASN A 46 -6.48 -0.91 6.38
C ASN A 46 -6.35 0.14 7.50
N ALA A 47 -7.45 0.43 8.17
CA ALA A 47 -7.49 1.40 9.27
C ALA A 47 -6.53 0.99 10.42
N THR A 48 -6.21 1.94 11.29
CA THR A 48 -5.24 1.72 12.38
C THR A 48 -5.70 0.69 13.41
N ASP A 49 -7.00 0.46 13.52
CA ASP A 49 -7.62 -0.60 14.34
C ASP A 49 -7.59 -2.00 13.68
N GLY A 50 -7.18 -2.07 12.40
CA GLY A 50 -7.13 -3.30 11.63
C GLY A 50 -8.35 -3.57 10.76
N SER A 51 -9.37 -2.69 10.77
CA SER A 51 -10.59 -2.85 9.98
C SER A 51 -10.31 -2.93 8.49
N ILE A 52 -10.79 -4.00 7.86
CA ILE A 52 -10.73 -4.22 6.40
C ILE A 52 -11.94 -3.61 5.70
N LYS A 53 -13.01 -3.33 6.42
CA LYS A 53 -14.23 -2.75 5.87
C LYS A 53 -13.96 -1.38 5.23
N ALA A 54 -13.25 -0.50 5.92
CA ALA A 54 -12.98 0.85 5.45
C ALA A 54 -12.21 0.89 4.11
N PRO A 55 -11.07 0.20 3.93
CA PRO A 55 -10.36 0.20 2.65
C PRO A 55 -11.16 -0.52 1.54
N THR A 56 -11.95 -1.54 1.85
CA THR A 56 -12.82 -2.20 0.87
C THR A 56 -13.92 -1.24 0.38
N ASP A 57 -14.54 -0.50 1.31
CA ASP A 57 -15.53 0.53 0.98
C ASP A 57 -14.90 1.64 0.12
N SER A 58 -13.64 1.97 0.40
CA SER A 58 -12.90 2.99 -0.35
C SER A 58 -12.57 2.53 -1.77
N CYS A 59 -12.15 1.29 -1.95
CA CYS A 59 -11.95 0.70 -3.28
C CYS A 59 -13.25 0.72 -4.08
N PHE A 60 -14.37 0.29 -3.47
CA PHE A 60 -15.67 0.29 -4.12
C PHE A 60 -16.11 1.71 -4.52
N ALA A 61 -16.00 2.67 -3.61
CA ALA A 61 -16.37 4.06 -3.88
C ALA A 61 -15.49 4.68 -4.98
N SER A 62 -14.16 4.47 -4.90
CA SER A 62 -13.21 5.02 -5.87
C SER A 62 -13.36 4.41 -7.28
N ALA A 63 -13.92 3.21 -7.39
CA ALA A 63 -14.23 2.61 -8.69
C ALA A 63 -15.43 3.26 -9.39
N GLN A 64 -16.20 4.09 -8.69
CA GLN A 64 -17.38 4.78 -9.26
C GLN A 64 -17.00 6.16 -9.81
N GLN A 65 -17.86 6.68 -10.69
CA GLN A 65 -17.78 8.07 -11.16
C GLN A 65 -18.13 9.04 -10.03
N HIS A 66 -17.38 10.13 -9.94
CA HIS A 66 -17.63 11.20 -8.97
C HIS A 66 -17.76 12.55 -9.66
N THR A 67 -18.51 13.45 -9.01
CA THR A 67 -18.56 14.87 -9.35
C THR A 67 -18.42 15.67 -8.05
N PHE A 68 -17.40 16.51 -7.95
CA PHE A 68 -17.10 17.24 -6.73
C PHE A 68 -16.40 18.57 -7.01
N PHE A 69 -16.37 19.48 -6.02
CA PHE A 69 -15.56 20.68 -6.09
C PHE A 69 -14.10 20.34 -5.83
N GLY A 70 -13.25 20.76 -6.72
CA GLY A 70 -11.80 20.52 -6.64
C GLY A 70 -11.02 21.65 -7.30
N VAL A 71 -9.83 21.33 -7.74
CA VAL A 71 -8.91 22.27 -8.39
C VAL A 71 -8.52 21.72 -9.77
N ASP A 72 -8.55 22.58 -10.79
CA ASP A 72 -8.10 22.21 -12.13
C ASP A 72 -6.54 22.21 -12.22
N HIS A 73 -6.02 21.80 -13.38
CA HIS A 73 -4.58 21.73 -13.62
C HIS A 73 -3.88 23.11 -13.58
N MET A 74 -4.64 24.22 -13.60
CA MET A 74 -4.14 25.59 -13.47
C MET A 74 -4.26 26.12 -12.04
N GLY A 75 -4.67 25.28 -11.07
CA GLY A 75 -4.84 25.69 -9.68
C GLY A 75 -6.11 26.49 -9.40
N ARG A 76 -7.10 26.47 -10.31
CA ARG A 76 -8.35 27.23 -10.16
C ARG A 76 -9.45 26.32 -9.61
N ALA A 77 -10.33 26.87 -8.77
CA ALA A 77 -11.52 26.16 -8.30
C ALA A 77 -12.39 25.71 -9.49
N ALA A 78 -12.78 24.45 -9.49
CA ALA A 78 -13.54 23.85 -10.59
C ALA A 78 -14.45 22.74 -10.09
N VAL A 79 -15.45 22.39 -10.91
CA VAL A 79 -16.20 21.14 -10.77
C VAL A 79 -15.42 20.05 -11.50
N VAL A 80 -14.91 19.09 -10.73
CA VAL A 80 -14.16 17.94 -11.25
C VAL A 80 -15.10 16.76 -11.45
N LYS A 81 -15.02 16.11 -12.61
CA LYS A 81 -15.70 14.85 -12.91
C LYS A 81 -14.66 13.77 -13.13
N THR A 82 -14.82 12.65 -12.47
CA THR A 82 -13.93 11.48 -12.59
C THR A 82 -14.67 10.30 -13.20
N LEU A 83 -13.93 9.37 -13.80
CA LEU A 83 -14.51 8.18 -14.45
C LEU A 83 -14.59 6.97 -13.53
N GLY A 84 -13.97 7.03 -12.37
CA GLY A 84 -13.73 5.88 -11.50
C GLY A 84 -12.39 5.20 -11.80
N ASN A 85 -11.82 4.58 -10.79
CA ASN A 85 -10.56 3.85 -10.89
C ASN A 85 -10.78 2.38 -10.44
N PRO A 86 -10.92 1.43 -11.38
CA PRO A 86 -11.16 0.02 -11.06
C PRO A 86 -9.92 -0.69 -10.50
N ASP A 87 -8.74 -0.05 -10.58
CA ASP A 87 -7.46 -0.62 -10.16
C ASP A 87 -7.12 -0.34 -8.69
N CYS A 88 -8.08 0.18 -7.92
CA CYS A 88 -7.95 0.32 -6.47
C CYS A 88 -7.92 -1.04 -5.79
N HIS A 89 -7.08 -1.20 -4.76
CA HIS A 89 -6.93 -2.45 -4.01
C HIS A 89 -6.61 -2.19 -2.54
N VAL A 90 -6.69 -3.24 -1.72
CA VAL A 90 -6.45 -3.18 -0.28
C VAL A 90 -4.99 -3.46 0.04
N VAL A 91 -4.45 -2.75 1.04
CA VAL A 91 -3.11 -2.97 1.61
C VAL A 91 -3.25 -3.33 3.08
N LEU A 92 -2.77 -4.51 3.48
CA LEU A 92 -2.70 -4.95 4.86
C LEU A 92 -1.43 -4.40 5.52
N ARG A 93 -1.57 -3.54 6.53
CA ARG A 93 -0.45 -2.89 7.22
C ARG A 93 -0.30 -3.27 8.70
N GLY A 94 -1.08 -4.26 9.17
CA GLY A 94 -1.20 -4.54 10.59
C GLY A 94 -2.09 -3.51 11.31
N SER A 95 -2.16 -3.62 12.61
CA SER A 95 -3.00 -2.79 13.48
C SER A 95 -2.30 -2.45 14.80
N SER A 96 -2.96 -1.65 15.63
CA SER A 96 -2.54 -1.40 17.02
C SER A 96 -2.59 -2.65 17.90
N SER A 97 -3.41 -3.65 17.54
CA SER A 97 -3.54 -4.92 18.25
C SER A 97 -2.62 -6.03 17.73
N GLY A 98 -1.89 -5.79 16.63
CA GLY A 98 -0.93 -6.73 16.09
C GLY A 98 -0.91 -6.85 14.56
N PRO A 99 -0.11 -7.78 14.05
CA PRO A 99 0.04 -8.02 12.62
C PRO A 99 -1.20 -8.67 12.00
N ASN A 100 -1.39 -8.46 10.68
CA ASN A 100 -2.48 -9.04 9.89
C ASN A 100 -2.01 -9.65 8.56
N TYR A 101 -0.73 -10.03 8.47
CA TYR A 101 -0.16 -10.63 7.26
C TYR A 101 -0.26 -12.16 7.21
N ALA A 102 -0.64 -12.83 8.30
CA ALA A 102 -0.77 -14.29 8.35
C ALA A 102 -1.73 -14.80 7.27
N SER A 103 -1.55 -16.06 6.83
CA SER A 103 -2.36 -16.69 5.78
C SER A 103 -3.86 -16.58 6.05
N GLU A 104 -4.27 -16.89 7.28
CA GLU A 104 -5.67 -16.78 7.70
C GLU A 104 -6.19 -15.32 7.60
N SER A 105 -5.39 -14.34 8.05
CA SER A 105 -5.76 -12.93 7.98
C SER A 105 -5.91 -12.46 6.54
N ALA A 106 -4.99 -12.82 5.66
CA ALA A 106 -5.04 -12.51 4.24
C ALA A 106 -6.24 -13.18 3.55
N ALA A 107 -6.51 -14.44 3.85
CA ALA A 107 -7.65 -15.17 3.30
C ALA A 107 -9.00 -14.57 3.78
N ASN A 108 -9.12 -14.21 5.05
CA ASN A 108 -10.31 -13.56 5.60
C ASN A 108 -10.52 -12.17 4.97
N ALA A 109 -9.45 -11.39 4.79
CA ALA A 109 -9.52 -10.11 4.09
C ALA A 109 -9.99 -10.29 2.64
N MET A 110 -9.42 -11.24 1.90
CA MET A 110 -9.81 -11.52 0.51
C MET A 110 -11.26 -12.00 0.40
N LYS A 111 -11.74 -12.77 1.36
CA LYS A 111 -13.16 -13.16 1.41
C LYS A 111 -14.07 -11.94 1.51
N LEU A 112 -13.83 -11.05 2.48
CA LEU A 112 -14.62 -9.82 2.67
C LEU A 112 -14.54 -8.89 1.45
N ILE A 113 -13.38 -8.79 0.81
CA ILE A 113 -13.20 -7.99 -0.39
C ILE A 113 -14.06 -8.56 -1.53
N ARG A 114 -13.99 -9.86 -1.79
CA ARG A 114 -14.72 -10.54 -2.88
C ARG A 114 -16.25 -10.55 -2.68
N GLU A 115 -16.72 -10.49 -1.44
CA GLU A 115 -18.16 -10.37 -1.15
C GLU A 115 -18.73 -9.00 -1.61
N LYS A 116 -17.88 -7.98 -1.72
CA LYS A 116 -18.30 -6.61 -2.02
C LYS A 116 -17.88 -6.11 -3.39
N MET A 117 -16.69 -6.51 -3.84
CA MET A 117 -16.09 -6.00 -5.07
C MET A 117 -16.54 -6.82 -6.28
N PRO A 118 -16.79 -6.17 -7.44
CA PRO A 118 -16.98 -6.89 -8.70
C PRO A 118 -15.81 -7.82 -9.01
N ALA A 119 -16.10 -8.98 -9.59
CA ALA A 119 -15.10 -10.02 -9.86
C ALA A 119 -13.97 -9.53 -10.79
N GLU A 120 -14.27 -8.59 -11.67
CA GLU A 120 -13.32 -7.98 -12.61
C GLU A 120 -12.45 -6.88 -12.00
N SER A 121 -12.73 -6.42 -10.77
CA SER A 121 -11.95 -5.37 -10.11
C SER A 121 -10.59 -5.88 -9.64
N ALA A 122 -9.57 -5.01 -9.62
CA ALA A 122 -8.24 -5.36 -9.11
C ALA A 122 -8.28 -5.85 -7.65
N ALA A 123 -9.15 -5.27 -6.81
CA ALA A 123 -9.31 -5.69 -5.42
C ALA A 123 -9.77 -7.15 -5.28
N ALA A 124 -10.61 -7.66 -6.18
CA ALA A 124 -11.09 -9.05 -6.13
C ALA A 124 -9.99 -10.07 -6.46
N HIS A 125 -8.94 -9.66 -7.18
CA HIS A 125 -7.82 -10.52 -7.58
C HIS A 125 -6.74 -10.67 -6.53
N GLY A 126 -6.58 -9.66 -5.64
CA GLY A 126 -5.61 -9.76 -4.56
C GLY A 126 -5.36 -8.45 -3.82
N LEU A 127 -4.55 -8.56 -2.79
CA LEU A 127 -4.15 -7.46 -1.91
C LEU A 127 -2.62 -7.33 -1.86
N ILE A 128 -2.16 -6.19 -1.36
CA ILE A 128 -0.75 -5.97 -1.04
C ILE A 128 -0.55 -6.12 0.48
N VAL A 129 0.57 -6.66 0.89
CA VAL A 129 0.98 -6.68 2.30
C VAL A 129 2.10 -5.67 2.52
N ASP A 130 1.84 -4.68 3.36
CA ASP A 130 2.84 -3.79 3.91
C ASP A 130 3.59 -4.52 5.02
N CYS A 131 4.83 -4.86 4.79
CA CYS A 131 5.67 -5.64 5.69
C CYS A 131 6.24 -4.80 6.85
N SER A 132 6.09 -3.48 6.80
CA SER A 132 6.46 -2.54 7.86
C SER A 132 5.31 -2.31 8.85
N HIS A 133 5.25 -1.15 9.47
CA HIS A 133 4.18 -0.66 10.35
C HIS A 133 3.74 -1.66 11.43
N GLY A 134 2.44 -1.94 11.53
CA GLY A 134 1.89 -2.88 12.52
C GLY A 134 2.27 -4.33 12.24
N ASN A 135 2.61 -4.69 11.00
CA ASN A 135 3.01 -6.05 10.66
C ASN A 135 4.40 -6.41 11.19
N SER A 136 5.32 -5.44 11.29
CA SER A 136 6.65 -5.63 11.89
C SER A 136 6.79 -5.00 13.27
N GLY A 137 5.78 -4.27 13.75
CA GLY A 137 5.91 -3.42 14.94
C GLY A 137 6.92 -2.29 14.75
N LYS A 138 7.11 -1.80 13.51
CA LYS A 138 8.08 -0.77 13.10
C LYS A 138 9.55 -1.17 13.34
N ASP A 139 9.83 -2.47 13.33
CA ASP A 139 11.15 -3.04 13.45
C ASP A 139 11.63 -3.50 12.06
N GLU A 140 12.78 -3.00 11.60
CA GLU A 140 13.31 -3.29 10.28
C GLU A 140 13.73 -4.75 10.11
N HIS A 141 14.21 -5.40 11.16
CA HIS A 141 14.58 -6.81 11.09
C HIS A 141 13.34 -7.70 10.97
N ARG A 142 12.30 -7.41 11.76
CA ARG A 142 11.01 -8.09 11.63
C ARG A 142 10.35 -7.85 10.28
N GLN A 143 10.56 -6.70 9.67
CA GLN A 143 10.09 -6.44 8.31
C GLN A 143 10.64 -7.48 7.33
N ALA A 144 11.94 -7.82 7.44
CA ALA A 144 12.55 -8.87 6.63
C ALA A 144 11.92 -10.25 6.89
N GLU A 145 11.65 -10.59 8.16
CA GLU A 145 10.97 -11.84 8.53
C GLU A 145 9.57 -11.94 7.89
N VAL A 146 8.80 -10.86 7.89
CA VAL A 146 7.48 -10.80 7.24
C VAL A 146 7.59 -11.08 5.75
N VAL A 147 8.56 -10.46 5.06
CA VAL A 147 8.82 -10.69 3.63
C VAL A 147 9.13 -12.14 3.35
N LEU A 148 10.04 -12.76 4.12
CA LEU A 148 10.44 -14.16 3.94
C LEU A 148 9.27 -15.12 4.20
N ASN A 149 8.44 -14.83 5.20
CA ASN A 149 7.22 -15.60 5.46
C ASN A 149 6.29 -15.57 4.24
N ILE A 150 6.01 -14.38 3.69
CA ILE A 150 5.16 -14.22 2.52
C ILE A 150 5.79 -14.92 1.29
N ALA A 151 7.09 -14.78 1.06
CA ALA A 151 7.79 -15.44 -0.03
C ALA A 151 7.65 -16.98 0.05
N SER A 152 7.81 -17.55 1.23
CA SER A 152 7.61 -18.99 1.46
C SER A 152 6.18 -19.44 1.10
N ARG A 153 5.17 -18.68 1.49
CA ARG A 153 3.75 -18.97 1.21
C ARG A 153 3.45 -18.86 -0.29
N ILE A 154 3.98 -17.82 -0.95
CA ILE A 154 3.86 -17.68 -2.41
C ILE A 154 4.48 -18.88 -3.13
N ALA A 155 5.69 -19.31 -2.71
CA ALA A 155 6.35 -20.48 -3.26
C ALA A 155 5.55 -21.79 -3.02
N ALA A 156 4.80 -21.85 -1.92
CA ALA A 156 3.88 -22.97 -1.62
C ALA A 156 2.59 -22.94 -2.44
N GLY A 157 2.28 -21.84 -3.14
CA GLY A 157 1.11 -21.70 -4.01
C GLY A 157 -0.02 -20.86 -3.43
N GLU A 158 0.21 -20.14 -2.33
CA GLU A 158 -0.81 -19.25 -1.77
C GLU A 158 -1.21 -18.16 -2.76
N GLU A 159 -2.51 -17.97 -2.91
CA GLU A 159 -3.13 -16.97 -3.77
C GLU A 159 -3.66 -15.78 -2.95
N GLY A 160 -4.01 -14.69 -3.65
CA GLY A 160 -4.63 -13.49 -3.05
C GLY A 160 -3.62 -12.45 -2.57
N ILE A 161 -2.32 -12.73 -2.57
CA ILE A 161 -1.27 -11.72 -2.38
C ILE A 161 -0.66 -11.38 -3.74
N THR A 162 -0.87 -10.15 -4.20
CA THR A 162 -0.37 -9.64 -5.50
C THR A 162 0.91 -8.84 -5.38
N GLY A 163 1.25 -8.36 -4.18
CA GLY A 163 2.45 -7.59 -3.95
C GLY A 163 2.76 -7.39 -2.48
N ILE A 164 3.94 -6.83 -2.24
CA ILE A 164 4.38 -6.40 -0.91
C ILE A 164 4.85 -4.95 -0.94
N MET A 165 4.88 -4.33 0.22
CA MET A 165 5.51 -3.04 0.45
C MET A 165 6.58 -3.20 1.52
N MET A 166 7.74 -2.59 1.30
CA MET A 166 8.85 -2.52 2.26
C MET A 166 9.29 -1.07 2.43
N GLU A 167 9.59 -0.68 3.65
CA GLU A 167 10.32 0.56 3.93
C GLU A 167 11.81 0.30 3.85
N SER A 168 12.46 0.91 2.88
CA SER A 168 13.87 0.69 2.54
C SER A 168 14.58 2.01 2.26
N PHE A 169 15.85 2.09 2.65
CA PHE A 169 16.72 3.21 2.31
C PHE A 169 18.14 2.72 2.04
N ILE A 170 19.11 3.64 1.83
CA ILE A 170 20.50 3.25 1.54
C ILE A 170 21.09 2.54 2.76
N GLU A 171 21.01 3.19 3.95
CA GLU A 171 21.44 2.64 5.22
C GLU A 171 20.26 2.15 6.05
N GLY A 172 20.44 1.07 6.79
CA GLY A 172 19.40 0.49 7.64
C GLY A 172 19.14 1.30 8.92
N GLY A 173 17.97 1.09 9.52
CA GLY A 173 17.57 1.75 10.75
C GLY A 173 17.01 3.15 10.55
N SER A 174 17.13 3.97 11.59
CA SER A 174 16.75 5.39 11.55
C SER A 174 17.61 6.21 12.52
N GLN A 175 17.65 7.51 12.31
CA GLN A 175 18.33 8.49 13.14
C GLN A 175 17.38 9.63 13.51
N LYS A 176 17.71 10.36 14.55
CA LYS A 176 16.95 11.55 14.95
C LYS A 176 17.28 12.72 14.02
N PRO A 177 16.31 13.59 13.69
CA PRO A 177 16.60 14.84 13.00
C PRO A 177 17.68 15.65 13.73
N ALA A 178 18.69 16.08 12.98
CA ALA A 178 19.85 16.83 13.46
C ALA A 178 20.35 17.78 12.36
N PRO A 179 21.28 18.69 12.63
CA PRO A 179 21.95 19.46 11.58
C PRO A 179 22.55 18.55 10.50
N LEU A 180 22.48 18.98 9.23
CA LEU A 180 22.88 18.16 8.08
C LEU A 180 24.27 17.53 8.20
N ALA A 181 25.22 18.24 8.81
CA ALA A 181 26.59 17.76 9.02
C ALA A 181 26.72 16.60 10.04
N GLU A 182 25.69 16.37 10.84
CA GLU A 182 25.63 15.33 11.88
C GLU A 182 24.83 14.09 11.40
N LEU A 183 24.12 14.21 10.28
CA LEU A 183 23.31 13.14 9.76
C LEU A 183 24.14 12.12 8.98
N THR A 184 23.84 10.85 9.20
CA THR A 184 24.30 9.77 8.33
C THR A 184 23.57 9.85 6.99
N TYR A 185 24.33 10.03 5.92
CA TYR A 185 23.76 10.05 4.56
C TYR A 185 23.04 8.73 4.25
N GLY A 186 21.84 8.83 3.71
CA GLY A 186 21.07 7.66 3.29
C GLY A 186 20.39 6.89 4.42
N GLN A 187 20.34 7.42 5.65
CA GLN A 187 19.59 6.83 6.76
C GLN A 187 18.31 7.61 7.06
N SER A 188 17.20 6.91 7.32
CA SER A 188 15.89 7.51 7.60
C SER A 188 15.91 8.42 8.83
N ILE A 189 15.18 9.52 8.79
CA ILE A 189 14.90 10.41 9.94
C ILE A 189 13.47 10.24 10.48
N THR A 190 12.75 9.21 10.02
CA THR A 190 11.39 8.86 10.44
C THR A 190 11.36 7.40 10.92
N ASP A 191 10.56 6.55 10.31
CA ASP A 191 10.50 5.13 10.67
C ASP A 191 11.76 4.39 10.21
N LYS A 192 12.10 3.30 10.89
CA LYS A 192 13.26 2.48 10.58
C LYS A 192 13.08 1.76 9.25
N CYS A 193 14.09 1.82 8.41
CA CYS A 193 14.12 1.20 7.09
C CYS A 193 15.09 0.01 7.02
N LEU A 194 14.81 -0.92 6.12
CA LEU A 194 15.79 -1.90 5.67
C LEU A 194 16.95 -1.20 4.96
N SER A 195 18.17 -1.72 5.06
CA SER A 195 19.26 -1.30 4.18
C SER A 195 18.99 -1.73 2.75
N TRP A 196 19.61 -1.05 1.77
CA TRP A 196 19.52 -1.45 0.37
C TRP A 196 20.01 -2.89 0.14
N GLN A 197 21.08 -3.29 0.78
CA GLN A 197 21.62 -4.65 0.65
C GLN A 197 20.62 -5.70 1.10
N THR A 198 19.97 -5.50 2.25
CA THR A 198 18.92 -6.41 2.74
C THR A 198 17.72 -6.41 1.80
N THR A 199 17.32 -5.24 1.31
CA THR A 199 16.20 -5.10 0.36
C THR A 199 16.46 -5.87 -0.93
N GLU A 200 17.66 -5.76 -1.51
CA GLU A 200 18.04 -6.50 -2.72
C GLU A 200 17.95 -8.01 -2.51
N GLN A 201 18.45 -8.52 -1.38
CA GLN A 201 18.35 -9.95 -1.04
C GLN A 201 16.89 -10.41 -0.97
N LEU A 202 16.03 -9.65 -0.28
CA LEU A 202 14.61 -9.97 -0.14
C LEU A 202 13.87 -9.94 -1.50
N LEU A 203 14.21 -9.01 -2.39
CA LEU A 203 13.65 -8.97 -3.75
C LEU A 203 14.05 -10.21 -4.55
N ARG A 204 15.28 -10.72 -4.41
CA ARG A 204 15.75 -11.96 -5.06
C ARG A 204 15.00 -13.18 -4.52
N GLU A 205 14.79 -13.26 -3.21
CA GLU A 205 13.99 -14.34 -2.58
C GLU A 205 12.54 -14.33 -3.08
N LEU A 206 11.91 -13.15 -3.17
CA LEU A 206 10.57 -13.01 -3.74
C LEU A 206 10.50 -13.44 -5.21
N ALA A 207 11.47 -13.05 -6.02
CA ALA A 207 11.55 -13.44 -7.43
C ALA A 207 11.66 -14.97 -7.57
N GLN A 208 12.46 -15.63 -6.74
CA GLN A 208 12.56 -17.08 -6.70
C GLN A 208 11.24 -17.74 -6.27
N ALA A 209 10.57 -17.17 -5.25
CA ALA A 209 9.28 -17.67 -4.77
C ALA A 209 8.20 -17.61 -5.86
N VAL A 210 8.11 -16.50 -6.59
CA VAL A 210 7.19 -16.33 -7.72
C VAL A 210 7.52 -17.32 -8.85
N SER A 211 8.80 -17.53 -9.15
CA SER A 211 9.23 -18.52 -10.14
C SER A 211 8.81 -19.92 -9.73
N LYS A 212 9.04 -20.32 -8.49
CA LYS A 212 8.60 -21.65 -7.98
C LYS A 212 7.09 -21.83 -8.08
N ARG A 213 6.28 -20.80 -7.83
CA ARG A 213 4.83 -20.85 -7.97
C ARG A 213 4.39 -21.06 -9.42
N ARG A 214 5.06 -20.40 -10.39
CA ARG A 214 4.71 -20.48 -11.83
C ARG A 214 4.96 -21.84 -12.46
N TRP A 215 5.83 -22.63 -11.87
CA TRP A 215 6.22 -23.95 -12.39
C TRP A 215 5.52 -25.11 -11.67
N LYS A 216 4.56 -24.83 -10.79
CA LYS A 216 3.64 -25.80 -10.19
C LYS A 216 2.34 -25.87 -10.99
#